data_16885c814d4fa480d34fb83d2fe7c587
#
_entry.id   16885c814d4fa480d34fb83d2fe7c587
#
_cell.length_a   1.000
_cell.length_b   1.000
_cell.length_c   1.000
_cell.angle_alpha   90.00
_cell.angle_beta   90.00
_cell.angle_gamma   90.00
#
_symmetry.space_group_name_H-M   'P 1'
#
loop_
_entity.id
_entity.type
_entity.pdbx_description
1 polymer ?
#
loop_
_entity_poly.entity_id
_entity_poly.type
_entity_poly.pdbx_seq_one_letter_code
_entity_poly.pdbx_strand_id
1 'polypeptide(L)' 'MKRYRATFNFFDTEEQARAFCDKQNALASAYVRKKYKAHYTPWSSQDGTENKFIAWYYI' A
#
# COMPACT_ATOMS: atom_id res chain seq x y z
N MET A 1 -22.83 -9.76 0.35
CA MET A 1 -22.01 -8.86 -0.45
C MET A 1 -20.58 -8.82 0.11
N LYS A 2 -19.61 -9.13 -0.74
CA LYS A 2 -18.21 -9.10 -0.31
C LYS A 2 -17.72 -7.66 -0.28
N ARG A 3 -17.03 -7.31 0.79
CA ARG A 3 -16.39 -6.01 0.91
C ARG A 3 -14.88 -6.21 1.00
N TYR A 4 -14.14 -5.42 0.25
CA TYR A 4 -12.70 -5.43 0.33
C TYR A 4 -12.25 -4.44 1.39
N ARG A 5 -11.30 -4.85 2.21
CA ARG A 5 -10.78 -4.03 3.28
C ARG A 5 -9.39 -3.54 2.91
N ALA A 6 -9.17 -2.24 3.04
CA ALA A 6 -7.85 -1.68 2.81
C ALA A 6 -6.96 -1.96 4.02
N THR A 7 -5.71 -2.33 3.73
CA THR A 7 -4.68 -2.53 4.76
C THR A 7 -3.61 -1.49 4.53
N PHE A 8 -3.31 -0.68 5.56
CA PHE A 8 -2.37 0.42 5.45
C PHE A 8 -1.07 0.11 6.17
N ASN A 9 0.05 0.45 5.53
CA ASN A 9 1.39 0.24 6.08
C ASN A 9 2.22 1.49 5.82
N PHE A 10 3.10 1.85 6.76
CA PHE A 10 3.97 3.00 6.63
C PHE A 10 5.40 2.57 6.40
N PHE A 11 6.10 3.30 5.53
CA PHE A 11 7.50 3.02 5.22
C PHE A 11 8.28 4.33 5.22
N ASP A 12 9.56 4.23 5.54
CA ASP A 12 10.43 5.41 5.62
C ASP A 12 10.89 5.89 4.25
N THR A 13 10.98 4.99 3.26
CA THR A 13 11.47 5.32 1.93
C THR A 13 10.50 4.86 0.86
N GLU A 14 10.55 5.55 -0.29
CA GLU A 14 9.75 5.16 -1.45
C GLU A 14 10.11 3.77 -1.94
N GLU A 15 11.39 3.43 -1.89
CA GLU A 15 11.85 2.11 -2.33
C GLU A 15 11.20 1.00 -1.54
N GLN A 16 11.11 1.18 -0.21
CA GLN A 16 10.46 0.21 0.66
C GLN A 16 8.98 0.07 0.32
N ALA A 17 8.30 1.18 0.12
CA ALA A 17 6.87 1.16 -0.21
C ALA A 17 6.63 0.48 -1.56
N ARG A 18 7.47 0.79 -2.54
CA ARG A 18 7.38 0.18 -3.87
C ARG A 18 7.60 -1.33 -3.79
N ALA A 19 8.63 -1.75 -3.07
CA ALA A 19 8.92 -3.18 -2.91
C ALA A 19 7.76 -3.91 -2.25
N PHE A 20 7.14 -3.29 -1.24
CA PHE A 20 5.97 -3.85 -0.58
C PHE A 20 4.82 -4.04 -1.57
N CYS A 21 4.54 -3.01 -2.38
CA CYS A 21 3.47 -3.08 -3.36
C CYS A 21 3.73 -4.16 -4.40
N ASP A 22 4.97 -4.25 -4.91
CA ASP A 22 5.34 -5.25 -5.89
C ASP A 22 5.17 -6.66 -5.33
N LYS A 23 5.58 -6.86 -4.08
CA LYS A 23 5.44 -8.15 -3.41
C LYS A 23 3.98 -8.53 -3.26
N GLN A 24 3.15 -7.60 -2.80
CA GLN A 24 1.72 -7.88 -2.61
C GLN A 24 1.03 -8.18 -3.93
N ASN A 25 1.38 -7.45 -4.98
CA ASN A 25 0.79 -7.68 -6.29
C ASN A 25 1.21 -9.03 -6.88
N ALA A 26 2.40 -9.52 -6.53
CA ALA A 26 2.88 -10.82 -6.98
C ALA A 26 2.27 -11.98 -6.20
N LEU A 27 2.04 -11.78 -4.89
CA LEU A 27 1.56 -12.85 -4.02
C LEU A 27 0.05 -13.01 -3.99
N ALA A 28 -0.68 -11.94 -4.27
CA ALA A 28 -2.12 -11.94 -4.12
C ALA A 28 -2.82 -12.76 -5.19
N SER A 29 -4.04 -13.18 -4.90
CA SER A 29 -4.84 -13.87 -5.89
C SER A 29 -5.02 -12.99 -7.11
N ALA A 30 -4.97 -13.60 -8.29
CA ALA A 30 -5.08 -12.85 -9.54
C ALA A 30 -6.38 -12.04 -9.61
N TYR A 31 -7.45 -12.57 -9.03
CA TYR A 31 -8.74 -11.89 -9.06
C TYR A 31 -8.69 -10.55 -8.32
N VAL A 32 -8.19 -10.57 -7.08
CA VAL A 32 -8.18 -9.36 -6.24
C VAL A 32 -7.19 -8.34 -6.78
N ARG A 33 -5.97 -8.75 -7.12
CA ARG A 33 -4.92 -7.81 -7.54
C ARG A 33 -5.10 -7.29 -8.96
N LYS A 34 -5.81 -8.01 -9.78
CA LYS A 34 -6.17 -7.52 -11.10
C LYS A 34 -7.09 -6.30 -11.00
N LYS A 35 -7.99 -6.34 -10.03
CA LYS A 35 -8.98 -5.28 -9.85
C LYS A 35 -8.52 -4.22 -8.84
N TYR A 36 -7.84 -4.62 -7.78
CA TYR A 36 -7.44 -3.73 -6.68
C TYR A 36 -5.96 -3.91 -6.38
N LYS A 37 -5.12 -3.31 -7.21
CA LYS A 37 -3.68 -3.40 -7.03
C LYS A 37 -3.23 -2.65 -5.79
N ALA A 38 -2.10 -3.06 -5.22
CA ALA A 38 -1.48 -2.32 -4.14
C ALA A 38 -0.91 -1.00 -4.66
N HIS A 39 -1.04 0.04 -3.87
CA HIS A 39 -0.59 1.39 -4.22
C HIS A 39 0.18 1.99 -3.07
N TYR A 40 0.99 3.01 -3.37
CA TYR A 40 1.64 3.80 -2.33
C TYR A 40 1.63 5.27 -2.72
N THR A 41 1.77 6.12 -1.71
CA THR A 41 1.80 7.56 -1.91
C THR A 41 2.62 8.20 -0.79
N PRO A 42 3.23 9.37 -1.05
CA PRO A 42 3.89 10.12 0.02
C PRO A 42 2.88 10.53 1.10
N TRP A 43 3.33 10.51 2.33
CA TRP A 43 2.52 10.91 3.48
C TRP A 43 3.34 11.77 4.41
N SER A 44 2.74 12.82 4.95
CA SER A 44 3.37 13.69 5.94
C SER A 44 2.47 13.80 7.15
N SER A 45 3.08 13.89 8.33
CA SER A 45 2.32 14.12 9.54
C SER A 45 1.70 15.52 9.51
N GLN A 46 0.65 15.72 10.29
CA GLN A 46 -0.10 16.98 10.32
C GLN A 46 0.78 18.14 10.71
N ASP A 47 1.75 17.90 11.60
CA ASP A 47 2.68 18.96 12.05
C ASP A 47 3.92 19.08 11.15
N GLY A 48 4.04 18.24 10.14
CA GLY A 48 5.16 18.30 9.20
C GLY A 48 6.47 17.75 9.71
N THR A 49 6.48 17.12 10.88
CA THR A 49 7.73 16.59 11.47
C THR A 49 8.13 15.24 10.92
N GLU A 50 7.19 14.50 10.35
CA GLU A 50 7.46 13.19 9.80
C GLU A 50 7.05 13.11 8.34
N ASN A 51 7.93 12.54 7.53
CA ASN A 51 7.68 12.29 6.12
C ASN A 51 7.89 10.80 5.87
N LYS A 52 6.83 10.13 5.44
CA LYS A 52 6.84 8.70 5.20
C LYS A 52 6.11 8.39 3.91
N PHE A 53 6.04 7.11 3.58
CA PHE A 53 5.24 6.64 2.48
C PHE A 53 4.21 5.66 3.03
N ILE A 54 2.98 5.85 2.64
CA ILE A 54 1.90 4.95 3.02
C ILE A 54 1.58 4.05 1.84
N ALA A 55 1.53 2.75 2.09
CA ALA A 55 1.15 1.77 1.08
C ALA A 55 -0.09 1.02 1.55
N TRP A 56 -0.95 0.69 0.61
CA TRP A 56 -2.18 -0.03 0.96
C TRP A 56 -2.53 -1.04 -0.12
N TYR A 57 -3.27 -2.06 0.30
CA TYR A 57 -3.83 -3.04 -0.60
C TYR A 57 -5.15 -3.54 -0.04
N TYR A 58 -5.93 -4.18 -0.88
CA TYR A 58 -7.24 -4.69 -0.48
C TYR A 58 -7.19 -6.20 -0.28
N ILE A 59 -7.87 -6.66 0.74
CA ILE A 59 -7.99 -8.09 1.06
C ILE A 59 -9.45 -8.52 1.05
#